data_bc3cb92a767a6dfc3b3c2a016a88fbed
#
_entry.id   bc3cb92a767a6dfc3b3c2a016a88fbed
#
_cell.length_a   1.000
_cell.length_b   1.000
_cell.length_c   1.000
_cell.angle_alpha   90.00
_cell.angle_beta   90.00
_cell.angle_gamma   90.00
#
_symmetry.space_group_name_H-M   'P 1'
#
loop_
_entity.id
_entity.type
_entity.pdbx_description
1 polymer ?
#
loop_
_entity_poly.entity_id
_entity_poly.type
_entity_poly.pdbx_seq_one_letter_code
_entity_poly.pdbx_strand_id
1 'polypeptide(L)'
;MDPTYCEIIELSAIKYVGGVAADRFTSLVKPTDPIDDYISKLTGITNEMLETAPSPAVVLPDFSMFISDSVLVGYNVNFDINFLYDNLLPLGVTLSNSFVDVLRIARRVLPDLPNHKLITVADFFGISPDISHRALADCETCNNCYSKLQAVIIEKYGSLDAFAVKPKHNLKASDITANTSHFDTSHPLYNKVCVFTGTLERMTRKEAMQIVADLGGICGNSVTKKTNYLILGNNDFCSSIKDGKSSKQKK
;
A
#
# COMPACT_ATOMS: atom_id res chain seq x y z
N MET A 1 8.45 8.39 -8.02
CA MET A 1 9.70 7.68 -8.37
C MET A 1 9.31 6.60 -9.34
N ASP A 2 10.03 6.52 -10.42
CA ASP A 2 9.84 5.47 -11.43
C ASP A 2 10.48 4.19 -10.86
N PRO A 3 9.75 3.08 -10.64
CA PRO A 3 10.30 1.86 -10.08
C PRO A 3 11.39 1.20 -10.94
N THR A 4 11.55 1.61 -12.19
CA THR A 4 12.57 1.07 -13.10
C THR A 4 14.00 1.48 -12.77
N TYR A 5 14.22 2.41 -11.81
CA TYR A 5 15.54 2.95 -11.46
C TYR A 5 15.87 2.85 -9.97
N CYS A 6 15.10 2.11 -9.18
CA CYS A 6 15.36 1.98 -7.75
C CYS A 6 15.89 0.58 -7.42
N GLU A 7 16.98 0.48 -6.67
CA GLU A 7 17.57 -0.76 -6.23
C GLU A 7 17.47 -0.90 -4.71
N ILE A 8 17.48 -2.14 -4.22
CA ILE A 8 17.53 -2.44 -2.79
C ILE A 8 18.96 -2.20 -2.31
N ILE A 9 19.13 -1.34 -1.32
CA ILE A 9 20.44 -1.04 -0.70
C ILE A 9 20.55 -1.52 0.76
N GLU A 10 19.44 -1.74 1.43
CA GLU A 10 19.37 -2.33 2.76
C GLU A 10 18.12 -3.20 2.86
N LEU A 11 18.24 -4.35 3.51
CA LEU A 11 17.14 -5.28 3.73
C LEU A 11 17.17 -5.73 5.19
N SER A 12 16.09 -5.48 5.91
CA SER A 12 15.96 -5.86 7.31
C SER A 12 14.59 -6.43 7.64
N ALA A 13 14.58 -7.39 8.55
CA ALA A 13 13.35 -7.91 9.14
C ALA A 13 13.60 -8.41 10.56
N ILE A 14 12.56 -8.41 11.38
CA ILE A 14 12.57 -8.99 12.73
C ILE A 14 11.49 -10.04 12.79
N LYS A 15 11.85 -11.25 13.18
CA LYS A 15 10.90 -12.33 13.42
C LYS A 15 10.36 -12.24 14.85
N TYR A 16 9.05 -12.14 14.97
CA TYR A 16 8.35 -12.14 16.25
C TYR A 16 7.58 -13.48 16.43
N VAL A 17 7.72 -14.08 17.59
CA VAL A 17 6.98 -15.28 17.99
C VAL A 17 6.30 -14.99 19.33
N GLY A 18 4.96 -15.09 19.38
CA GLY A 18 4.20 -14.73 20.58
C GLY A 18 4.38 -13.26 21.03
N GLY A 19 4.69 -12.34 20.11
CA GLY A 19 4.94 -10.94 20.42
C GLY A 19 6.36 -10.61 20.89
N VAL A 20 7.25 -11.61 20.96
CA VAL A 20 8.65 -11.44 21.38
C VAL A 20 9.56 -11.56 20.16
N ALA A 21 10.55 -10.66 20.04
CA ALA A 21 11.56 -10.76 19.00
C ALA A 21 12.40 -12.02 19.19
N ALA A 22 12.32 -12.93 18.22
CA ALA A 22 12.99 -14.23 18.26
C ALA A 22 14.25 -14.25 17.40
N ASP A 23 14.26 -13.52 16.28
CA ASP A 23 15.39 -13.49 15.36
C ASP A 23 15.40 -12.20 14.55
N ARG A 24 16.54 -11.84 13.94
CA ARG A 24 16.74 -10.61 13.17
C ARG A 24 17.56 -10.89 11.94
N PHE A 25 17.15 -10.31 10.83
CA PHE A 25 17.92 -10.25 9.60
C PHE A 25 18.20 -8.78 9.28
N THR A 26 19.45 -8.47 8.96
CA THR A 26 19.82 -7.17 8.41
C THR A 26 21.03 -7.34 7.50
N SER A 27 20.98 -6.75 6.32
CA SER A 27 22.07 -6.74 5.37
C SER A 27 22.02 -5.49 4.52
N LEU A 28 23.17 -4.87 4.28
CA LEU A 28 23.34 -3.99 3.14
C LEU A 28 23.31 -4.85 1.86
N VAL A 29 22.91 -4.24 0.76
CA VAL A 29 22.86 -4.87 -0.55
C VAL A 29 23.58 -3.98 -1.54
N LYS A 30 24.55 -4.54 -2.26
CA LYS A 30 25.33 -3.79 -3.26
C LYS A 30 24.45 -3.48 -4.47
N PRO A 31 24.18 -2.20 -4.77
CA PRO A 31 23.48 -1.82 -5.99
C PRO A 31 24.38 -1.93 -7.22
N THR A 32 23.81 -1.87 -8.40
CA THR A 32 24.54 -1.82 -9.67
C THR A 32 25.20 -0.46 -9.87
N ASP A 33 24.45 0.60 -9.59
CA ASP A 33 24.92 1.97 -9.70
C ASP A 33 25.09 2.62 -8.31
N PRO A 34 26.02 3.56 -8.14
CA PRO A 34 26.17 4.32 -6.91
C PRO A 34 24.88 5.06 -6.55
N ILE A 35 24.56 5.11 -5.25
CA ILE A 35 23.43 5.91 -4.76
C ILE A 35 23.77 7.40 -4.79
N ASP A 36 22.74 8.23 -4.96
CA ASP A 36 22.88 9.67 -4.95
C ASP A 36 23.04 10.25 -3.51
N ASP A 37 23.46 11.50 -3.43
CA ASP A 37 23.65 12.22 -2.17
C ASP A 37 22.36 12.36 -1.35
N TYR A 38 21.20 12.40 -2.03
CA TYR A 38 19.93 12.51 -1.33
C TYR A 38 19.60 11.23 -0.57
N ILE A 39 19.79 10.07 -1.21
CA ILE A 39 19.60 8.76 -0.57
C ILE A 39 20.61 8.56 0.56
N SER A 40 21.88 8.91 0.33
CA SER A 40 22.92 8.85 1.39
C SER A 40 22.56 9.70 2.61
N LYS A 41 22.08 10.92 2.42
CA LYS A 41 21.65 11.79 3.52
C LYS A 41 20.39 11.29 4.22
N LEU A 42 19.47 10.70 3.47
CA LEU A 42 18.21 10.18 3.99
C LEU A 42 18.42 8.94 4.86
N THR A 43 19.24 7.99 4.40
CA THR A 43 19.42 6.67 5.03
C THR A 43 20.68 6.58 5.92
N GLY A 44 21.63 7.49 5.74
CA GLY A 44 22.96 7.41 6.34
C GLY A 44 23.84 6.30 5.74
N ILE A 45 23.40 5.65 4.66
CA ILE A 45 24.18 4.64 3.93
C ILE A 45 25.02 5.36 2.89
N THR A 46 26.32 5.06 2.84
CA THR A 46 27.24 5.68 1.88
C THR A 46 27.68 4.70 0.81
N ASN A 47 28.17 5.22 -0.32
CA ASN A 47 28.69 4.38 -1.40
C ASN A 47 29.86 3.49 -0.93
N GLU A 48 30.72 3.99 -0.02
CA GLU A 48 31.82 3.20 0.56
C GLU A 48 31.29 1.99 1.36
N MET A 49 30.18 2.15 2.08
CA MET A 49 29.53 1.04 2.80
C MET A 49 29.00 0.00 1.81
N LEU A 50 28.49 0.45 0.66
CA LEU A 50 27.90 -0.41 -0.36
C LEU A 50 28.94 -1.11 -1.25
N GLU A 51 30.17 -0.59 -1.35
CA GLU A 51 31.24 -1.24 -2.13
C GLU A 51 31.53 -2.65 -1.66
N THR A 52 31.52 -2.87 -0.34
CA THR A 52 31.82 -4.15 0.29
C THR A 52 30.58 -4.98 0.63
N ALA A 53 29.39 -4.43 0.36
CA ALA A 53 28.14 -5.13 0.62
C ALA A 53 27.97 -6.35 -0.31
N PRO A 54 27.30 -7.42 0.15
CA PRO A 54 27.02 -8.58 -0.69
C PRO A 54 26.04 -8.22 -1.80
N SER A 55 26.11 -8.95 -2.91
CA SER A 55 25.21 -8.75 -4.06
C SER A 55 23.77 -9.17 -3.75
N PRO A 56 22.78 -8.66 -4.52
CA PRO A 56 21.40 -9.10 -4.41
C PRO A 56 21.23 -10.62 -4.55
N ALA A 57 22.03 -11.26 -5.43
CA ALA A 57 21.99 -12.70 -5.65
C ALA A 57 22.36 -13.54 -4.42
N VAL A 58 23.08 -12.95 -3.46
CA VAL A 58 23.41 -13.58 -2.16
C VAL A 58 22.34 -13.24 -1.11
N VAL A 59 22.04 -11.95 -0.95
CA VAL A 59 21.18 -11.48 0.16
C VAL A 59 19.73 -11.90 0.00
N LEU A 60 19.19 -11.84 -1.21
CA LEU A 60 17.77 -12.09 -1.44
C LEU A 60 17.34 -13.54 -1.17
N PRO A 61 18.10 -14.58 -1.59
CA PRO A 61 17.79 -15.96 -1.20
C PRO A 61 17.86 -16.17 0.32
N ASP A 62 18.87 -15.63 0.99
CA ASP A 62 19.01 -15.71 2.45
C ASP A 62 17.84 -15.04 3.17
N PHE A 63 17.44 -13.85 2.70
CA PHE A 63 16.25 -13.16 3.22
C PHE A 63 14.98 -13.96 2.98
N SER A 64 14.81 -14.57 1.80
CA SER A 64 13.66 -15.42 1.49
C SER A 64 13.57 -16.62 2.42
N MET A 65 14.71 -17.25 2.73
CA MET A 65 14.77 -18.33 3.73
C MET A 65 14.43 -17.84 5.13
N PHE A 66 14.91 -16.65 5.52
CA PHE A 66 14.61 -16.05 6.81
C PHE A 66 13.12 -15.78 7.00
N ILE A 67 12.45 -15.17 6.03
CA ILE A 67 11.00 -14.91 6.10
C ILE A 67 10.16 -16.19 5.96
N SER A 68 10.65 -17.22 5.25
CA SER A 68 9.98 -18.51 5.07
C SER A 68 8.49 -18.33 4.71
N ASP A 69 7.59 -18.96 5.45
CA ASP A 69 6.12 -18.87 5.33
C ASP A 69 5.48 -17.85 6.31
N SER A 70 6.29 -16.99 6.94
CA SER A 70 5.81 -16.01 7.92
C SER A 70 4.85 -14.98 7.30
N VAL A 71 3.94 -14.46 8.11
CA VAL A 71 3.14 -13.28 7.72
C VAL A 71 4.03 -12.05 7.81
N LEU A 72 4.15 -11.32 6.71
CA LEU A 72 4.95 -10.09 6.65
C LEU A 72 4.13 -8.91 7.17
N VAL A 73 4.69 -8.15 8.11
CA VAL A 73 4.08 -6.94 8.66
C VAL A 73 4.97 -5.77 8.32
N GLY A 74 4.42 -4.75 7.66
CA GLY A 74 5.20 -3.59 7.28
C GLY A 74 4.36 -2.32 7.18
N TYR A 75 5.02 -1.18 7.05
CA TYR A 75 4.39 0.11 6.93
C TYR A 75 4.40 0.58 5.48
N ASN A 76 3.23 0.62 4.82
CA ASN A 76 3.11 0.75 3.36
C ASN A 76 3.74 -0.44 2.62
N VAL A 77 3.58 -1.61 3.20
CA VAL A 77 4.30 -2.85 2.84
C VAL A 77 4.14 -3.28 1.38
N ASN A 78 3.11 -2.79 0.68
CA ASN A 78 2.97 -3.08 -0.76
C ASN A 78 4.18 -2.61 -1.58
N PHE A 79 4.81 -1.49 -1.16
CA PHE A 79 6.01 -1.00 -1.81
C PHE A 79 7.16 -2.02 -1.64
N ASP A 80 7.40 -2.47 -0.41
CA ASP A 80 8.46 -3.43 -0.09
C ASP A 80 8.21 -4.80 -0.75
N ILE A 81 6.97 -5.28 -0.74
CA ILE A 81 6.58 -6.56 -1.37
C ILE A 81 6.81 -6.52 -2.89
N ASN A 82 6.48 -5.42 -3.56
CA ASN A 82 6.71 -5.29 -5.00
C ASN A 82 8.21 -5.30 -5.32
N PHE A 83 9.02 -4.56 -4.55
CA PHE A 83 10.47 -4.58 -4.70
C PHE A 83 11.06 -5.98 -4.48
N LEU A 84 10.63 -6.67 -3.43
CA LEU A 84 11.07 -8.05 -3.18
C LEU A 84 10.66 -8.97 -4.32
N TYR A 85 9.41 -8.89 -4.77
CA TYR A 85 8.91 -9.73 -5.86
C TYR A 85 9.70 -9.53 -7.15
N ASP A 86 9.92 -8.27 -7.56
CA ASP A 86 10.62 -7.93 -8.80
C ASP A 86 12.09 -8.39 -8.77
N ASN A 87 12.72 -8.38 -7.60
CA ASN A 87 14.11 -8.81 -7.43
C ASN A 87 14.28 -10.31 -7.18
N LEU A 88 13.31 -10.99 -6.60
CA LEU A 88 13.34 -12.45 -6.37
C LEU A 88 12.98 -13.24 -7.63
N LEU A 89 12.07 -12.73 -8.46
CA LEU A 89 11.59 -13.41 -9.65
C LEU A 89 12.71 -13.81 -10.64
N PRO A 90 13.69 -12.95 -10.97
CA PRO A 90 14.82 -13.32 -11.82
C PRO A 90 15.72 -14.42 -11.21
N LEU A 91 15.70 -14.57 -9.89
CA LEU A 91 16.44 -15.60 -9.17
C LEU A 91 15.66 -16.93 -9.07
N GLY A 92 14.47 -17.02 -9.67
CA GLY A 92 13.60 -18.18 -9.61
C GLY A 92 12.94 -18.40 -8.24
N VAL A 93 12.95 -17.40 -7.36
CA VAL A 93 12.35 -17.45 -6.03
C VAL A 93 10.97 -16.77 -6.05
N THR A 94 9.97 -17.48 -5.54
CA THR A 94 8.58 -16.98 -5.50
C THR A 94 8.25 -16.47 -4.11
N LEU A 95 7.79 -15.22 -4.02
CA LEU A 95 7.24 -14.64 -2.80
C LEU A 95 5.73 -14.94 -2.72
N SER A 96 5.32 -15.77 -1.76
CA SER A 96 3.92 -16.18 -1.56
C SER A 96 3.35 -15.81 -0.17
N ASN A 97 4.10 -15.05 0.60
CA ASN A 97 3.76 -14.68 1.96
C ASN A 97 2.48 -13.83 2.02
N SER A 98 1.63 -14.11 2.99
CA SER A 98 0.57 -13.18 3.39
C SER A 98 1.19 -11.96 4.05
N PHE A 99 0.54 -10.80 3.94
CA PHE A 99 1.07 -9.57 4.55
C PHE A 99 -0.01 -8.70 5.20
N VAL A 100 0.44 -7.88 6.15
CA VAL A 100 -0.36 -6.90 6.88
C VAL A 100 0.24 -5.52 6.67
N ASP A 101 -0.56 -4.59 6.16
CA ASP A 101 -0.15 -3.20 5.97
C ASP A 101 -0.60 -2.33 7.15
N VAL A 102 0.34 -1.96 8.00
CA VAL A 102 0.11 -1.16 9.21
C VAL A 102 -0.37 0.26 8.87
N LEU A 103 0.07 0.85 7.76
CA LEU A 103 -0.42 2.15 7.29
C LEU A 103 -1.94 2.11 7.03
N ARG A 104 -2.43 1.05 6.39
CA ARG A 104 -3.87 0.90 6.13
C ARG A 104 -4.69 0.73 7.40
N ILE A 105 -4.12 0.05 8.40
CA ILE A 105 -4.73 -0.09 9.73
C ILE A 105 -4.75 1.28 10.40
N ALA A 106 -3.62 1.99 10.46
CA ALA A 106 -3.51 3.31 11.07
C ALA A 106 -4.52 4.31 10.49
N ARG A 107 -4.65 4.38 9.17
CA ARG A 107 -5.64 5.24 8.49
C ARG A 107 -7.08 4.96 8.90
N ARG A 108 -7.41 3.71 9.20
CA ARG A 108 -8.75 3.30 9.58
C ARG A 108 -9.02 3.51 11.07
N VAL A 109 -8.01 3.34 11.91
CA VAL A 109 -8.12 3.39 13.38
C VAL A 109 -8.01 4.82 13.89
N LEU A 110 -7.16 5.62 13.27
CA LEU A 110 -6.79 6.99 13.65
C LEU A 110 -7.10 7.99 12.52
N PRO A 111 -8.37 8.12 12.09
CA PRO A 111 -8.72 8.93 10.90
C PRO A 111 -8.41 10.42 11.06
N ASP A 112 -8.33 10.91 12.30
CA ASP A 112 -8.18 12.34 12.61
C ASP A 112 -6.72 12.82 12.67
N LEU A 113 -5.74 11.92 12.43
CA LEU A 113 -4.34 12.34 12.37
C LEU A 113 -4.08 13.23 11.12
N PRO A 114 -3.22 14.25 11.24
CA PRO A 114 -2.91 15.17 10.14
C PRO A 114 -2.25 14.45 8.94
N ASN A 115 -1.53 13.40 9.21
CA ASN A 115 -1.00 12.46 8.23
C ASN A 115 -0.71 11.11 8.91
N HIS A 116 -0.44 10.08 8.09
CA HIS A 116 -0.17 8.75 8.58
C HIS A 116 1.24 8.27 8.17
N LYS A 117 2.25 9.14 8.31
CA LYS A 117 3.64 8.69 8.24
C LYS A 117 3.97 7.84 9.48
N LEU A 118 4.90 6.90 9.37
CA LEU A 118 5.29 6.03 10.49
C LEU A 118 5.65 6.85 11.73
N ILE A 119 6.46 7.90 11.55
CA ILE A 119 6.86 8.79 12.65
C ILE A 119 5.64 9.48 13.31
N THR A 120 4.66 9.94 12.54
CA THR A 120 3.47 10.61 13.09
C THR A 120 2.62 9.65 13.92
N VAL A 121 2.50 8.39 13.49
CA VAL A 121 1.77 7.35 14.25
C VAL A 121 2.58 6.93 15.48
N ALA A 122 3.89 6.85 15.39
CA ALA A 122 4.79 6.57 16.51
C ALA A 122 4.67 7.66 17.59
N ASP A 123 4.76 8.94 17.18
CA ASP A 123 4.61 10.10 18.07
C ASP A 123 3.26 10.10 18.78
N PHE A 124 2.18 9.79 18.06
CA PHE A 124 0.83 9.68 18.65
C PHE A 124 0.77 8.65 19.79
N PHE A 125 1.51 7.55 19.66
CA PHE A 125 1.58 6.50 20.70
C PHE A 125 2.71 6.71 21.72
N GLY A 126 3.47 7.80 21.64
CA GLY A 126 4.63 8.07 22.51
C GLY A 126 5.79 7.10 22.26
N ILE A 127 5.91 6.57 21.05
CA ILE A 127 7.01 5.71 20.62
C ILE A 127 8.11 6.59 20.06
N SER A 128 9.29 6.61 20.69
CA SER A 128 10.46 7.33 20.19
C SER A 128 11.32 6.37 19.37
N PRO A 129 11.45 6.55 18.06
CA PRO A 129 12.37 5.75 17.26
C PRO A 129 13.81 6.15 17.58
N ASP A 130 14.68 5.17 17.79
CA ASP A 130 16.09 5.44 18.12
C ASP A 130 16.85 6.11 16.96
N ILE A 131 16.61 5.68 15.73
CA ILE A 131 17.18 6.25 14.50
C ILE A 131 16.18 6.06 13.37
N SER A 132 15.70 7.15 12.77
CA SER A 132 14.83 7.11 11.59
C SER A 132 15.60 6.73 10.32
N HIS A 133 14.90 6.11 9.36
CA HIS A 133 15.42 5.76 8.03
C HIS A 133 16.55 4.70 8.01
N ARG A 134 16.67 3.89 9.07
CA ARG A 134 17.43 2.65 9.06
C ARG A 134 16.43 1.49 9.16
N ALA A 135 16.50 0.57 8.21
CA ALA A 135 15.47 -0.47 8.01
C ALA A 135 15.14 -1.26 9.28
N LEU A 136 16.14 -1.60 10.10
CA LEU A 136 15.92 -2.35 11.35
C LEU A 136 15.16 -1.53 12.40
N ALA A 137 15.50 -0.24 12.58
CA ALA A 137 14.83 0.66 13.50
C ALA A 137 13.38 0.93 13.06
N ASP A 138 13.16 1.04 11.75
CA ASP A 138 11.81 1.18 11.18
C ASP A 138 10.98 -0.09 11.39
N CYS A 139 11.57 -1.29 11.32
CA CYS A 139 10.92 -2.56 11.68
C CYS A 139 10.44 -2.56 13.14
N GLU A 140 11.29 -2.17 14.09
CA GLU A 140 10.95 -2.08 15.52
C GLU A 140 9.83 -1.07 15.76
N THR A 141 9.95 0.12 15.18
CA THR A 141 8.95 1.19 15.28
C THR A 141 7.61 0.74 14.68
N CYS A 142 7.63 0.09 13.52
CA CYS A 142 6.44 -0.46 12.85
C CYS A 142 5.75 -1.51 13.73
N ASN A 143 6.50 -2.45 14.31
CA ASN A 143 5.94 -3.46 15.21
C ASN A 143 5.33 -2.84 16.47
N ASN A 144 5.98 -1.84 17.07
CA ASN A 144 5.47 -1.15 18.24
C ASN A 144 4.17 -0.40 17.91
N CYS A 145 4.11 0.31 16.78
CA CYS A 145 2.89 0.94 16.28
C CYS A 145 1.78 -0.09 16.02
N TYR A 146 2.11 -1.22 15.39
CA TYR A 146 1.15 -2.29 15.11
C TYR A 146 0.54 -2.85 16.40
N SER A 147 1.37 -3.12 17.41
CA SER A 147 0.92 -3.62 18.72
C SER A 147 -0.03 -2.62 19.42
N LYS A 148 0.29 -1.32 19.37
CA LYS A 148 -0.59 -0.27 19.91
C LYS A 148 -1.90 -0.16 19.13
N LEU A 149 -1.86 -0.23 17.80
CA LEU A 149 -3.05 -0.23 16.96
C LEU A 149 -3.94 -1.45 17.24
N GLN A 150 -3.37 -2.63 17.47
CA GLN A 150 -4.12 -3.83 17.85
C GLN A 150 -4.86 -3.61 19.17
N ALA A 151 -4.22 -3.00 20.17
CA ALA A 151 -4.88 -2.67 21.45
C ALA A 151 -6.08 -1.73 21.26
N VAL A 152 -5.91 -0.65 20.47
CA VAL A 152 -7.01 0.27 20.13
C VAL A 152 -8.13 -0.43 19.35
N ILE A 153 -7.79 -1.35 18.46
CA ILE A 153 -8.79 -2.14 17.72
C ILE A 153 -9.61 -3.01 18.68
N ILE A 154 -8.94 -3.71 19.59
CA ILE A 154 -9.62 -4.58 20.56
C ILE A 154 -10.54 -3.75 21.45
N GLU A 155 -10.07 -2.61 21.93
CA GLU A 155 -10.88 -1.68 22.76
C GLU A 155 -12.10 -1.16 21.98
N LYS A 156 -11.91 -0.73 20.72
CA LYS A 156 -12.97 -0.08 19.93
C LYS A 156 -13.95 -1.05 19.27
N TYR A 157 -13.49 -2.24 18.87
CA TYR A 157 -14.25 -3.20 18.05
C TYR A 157 -14.46 -4.55 18.77
N GLY A 158 -13.88 -4.76 19.94
CA GLY A 158 -13.98 -5.99 20.74
C GLY A 158 -13.01 -7.09 20.31
N SER A 159 -12.61 -7.17 19.05
CA SER A 159 -11.62 -8.16 18.55
C SER A 159 -10.98 -7.70 17.24
N LEU A 160 -9.83 -8.32 16.88
CA LEU A 160 -9.19 -8.13 15.59
C LEU A 160 -10.06 -8.67 14.44
N ASP A 161 -10.77 -9.77 14.65
CA ASP A 161 -11.66 -10.35 13.64
C ASP A 161 -12.83 -9.42 13.32
N ALA A 162 -13.44 -8.81 14.34
CA ALA A 162 -14.49 -7.81 14.14
C ALA A 162 -14.00 -6.60 13.33
N PHE A 163 -12.75 -6.19 13.52
CA PHE A 163 -12.13 -5.16 12.72
C PHE A 163 -11.84 -5.62 11.28
N ALA A 164 -11.42 -6.88 11.10
CA ALA A 164 -11.11 -7.45 9.78
C ALA A 164 -12.37 -7.49 8.87
N VAL A 165 -13.56 -7.65 9.46
CA VAL A 165 -14.83 -7.57 8.73
C VAL A 165 -14.97 -6.14 8.18
N LYS A 166 -14.63 -5.95 6.90
CA LYS A 166 -14.96 -4.70 6.19
C LYS A 166 -16.48 -4.58 6.21
N PRO A 167 -17.04 -3.45 6.72
CA PRO A 167 -18.43 -3.17 6.42
C PRO A 167 -18.54 -3.18 4.88
N LYS A 168 -19.43 -4.02 4.33
CA LYS A 168 -19.71 -4.05 2.89
C LYS A 168 -20.44 -2.76 2.51
N HIS A 169 -19.74 -1.65 2.56
CA HIS A 169 -20.15 -0.42 1.92
C HIS A 169 -19.84 -0.55 0.43
N ASN A 170 -20.60 -1.40 -0.25
CA ASN A 170 -20.63 -1.37 -1.69
C ASN A 170 -21.36 -0.07 -2.07
N LEU A 171 -20.61 1.01 -2.28
CA LEU A 171 -21.14 2.23 -2.87
C LEU A 171 -21.87 1.86 -4.15
N LYS A 172 -23.19 2.03 -4.15
CA LYS A 172 -24.04 1.83 -5.33
C LYS A 172 -24.20 3.13 -6.06
N ALA A 173 -24.37 3.06 -7.37
CA ALA A 173 -24.67 4.24 -8.19
C ALA A 173 -25.95 4.96 -7.73
N SER A 174 -26.91 4.21 -7.17
CA SER A 174 -28.14 4.74 -6.57
C SER A 174 -27.95 5.59 -5.32
N ASP A 175 -26.78 5.49 -4.67
CA ASP A 175 -26.48 6.23 -3.44
C ASP A 175 -25.95 7.64 -3.74
N ILE A 176 -25.74 7.95 -5.03
CA ILE A 176 -25.23 9.22 -5.52
C ILE A 176 -26.34 9.98 -6.22
N THR A 177 -26.64 11.14 -5.70
CA THR A 177 -27.59 12.10 -6.29
C THR A 177 -26.88 13.40 -6.57
N ALA A 178 -27.25 14.09 -7.64
CA ALA A 178 -26.69 15.41 -7.95
C ALA A 178 -27.00 16.42 -6.84
N ASN A 179 -26.05 17.27 -6.53
CA ASN A 179 -26.21 18.39 -5.59
C ASN A 179 -26.89 19.60 -6.25
N THR A 180 -27.11 19.57 -7.56
CA THR A 180 -27.72 20.66 -8.35
C THR A 180 -28.85 20.11 -9.21
N SER A 181 -29.83 20.97 -9.50
CA SER A 181 -30.89 20.72 -10.47
C SER A 181 -30.65 21.42 -11.82
N HIS A 182 -29.59 22.25 -11.90
CA HIS A 182 -29.26 22.98 -13.11
C HIS A 182 -28.00 22.39 -13.73
N PHE A 183 -28.14 21.83 -14.94
CA PHE A 183 -27.06 21.16 -15.65
C PHE A 183 -26.75 21.89 -16.95
N ASP A 184 -25.45 21.94 -17.27
CA ASP A 184 -25.00 22.30 -18.62
C ASP A 184 -25.27 21.14 -19.57
N THR A 185 -26.34 21.27 -20.38
CA THR A 185 -26.75 20.24 -21.35
C THR A 185 -25.76 20.05 -22.49
N SER A 186 -24.79 20.99 -22.68
CA SER A 186 -23.72 20.88 -23.65
C SER A 186 -22.52 20.06 -23.14
N HIS A 187 -22.45 19.81 -21.82
CA HIS A 187 -21.34 19.09 -21.23
C HIS A 187 -21.25 17.64 -21.74
N PRO A 188 -20.06 17.13 -22.10
CA PRO A 188 -19.88 15.79 -22.68
C PRO A 188 -20.42 14.63 -21.84
N LEU A 189 -20.54 14.80 -20.51
CA LEU A 189 -21.08 13.80 -19.59
C LEU A 189 -22.57 13.92 -19.36
N TYR A 190 -23.22 14.99 -19.84
CA TYR A 190 -24.67 15.16 -19.64
C TYR A 190 -25.46 13.99 -20.25
N ASN A 191 -26.35 13.39 -19.48
CA ASN A 191 -27.11 12.18 -19.84
C ASN A 191 -26.27 10.96 -20.28
N LYS A 192 -24.98 10.93 -19.93
CA LYS A 192 -24.11 9.79 -20.27
C LYS A 192 -23.94 8.84 -19.08
N VAL A 193 -24.01 7.55 -19.37
CA VAL A 193 -23.79 6.50 -18.36
C VAL A 193 -22.30 6.25 -18.20
N CYS A 194 -21.78 6.54 -17.01
CA CYS A 194 -20.38 6.40 -16.61
C CYS A 194 -20.22 5.24 -15.64
N VAL A 195 -19.32 4.32 -15.92
CA VAL A 195 -18.98 3.20 -15.05
C VAL A 195 -17.51 3.29 -14.65
N PHE A 196 -17.24 3.05 -13.38
CA PHE A 196 -15.90 3.16 -12.82
C PHE A 196 -15.29 1.79 -12.54
N THR A 197 -13.99 1.62 -12.79
CA THR A 197 -13.21 0.44 -12.42
C THR A 197 -11.78 0.84 -12.04
N GLY A 198 -11.11 0.01 -11.23
CA GLY A 198 -9.79 0.32 -10.69
C GLY A 198 -9.83 1.32 -9.54
N THR A 199 -8.64 1.67 -9.03
CA THR A 199 -8.45 2.66 -7.96
C THR A 199 -8.11 4.01 -8.58
N LEU A 200 -8.90 5.03 -8.29
CA LEU A 200 -8.63 6.40 -8.77
C LEU A 200 -7.51 7.01 -7.92
N GLU A 201 -6.53 7.64 -8.57
CA GLU A 201 -5.31 8.14 -7.91
C GLU A 201 -5.51 9.49 -7.23
N ARG A 202 -6.35 10.36 -7.80
CA ARG A 202 -6.52 11.76 -7.36
C ARG A 202 -7.74 12.00 -6.48
N MET A 203 -8.67 11.08 -6.43
CA MET A 203 -9.93 11.23 -5.69
C MET A 203 -10.54 9.88 -5.36
N THR A 204 -11.43 9.82 -4.39
CA THR A 204 -12.19 8.61 -4.09
C THR A 204 -13.22 8.33 -5.19
N ARG A 205 -13.65 7.07 -5.31
CA ARG A 205 -14.71 6.71 -6.26
C ARG A 205 -16.02 7.47 -5.97
N LYS A 206 -16.32 7.75 -4.70
CA LYS A 206 -17.51 8.51 -4.31
C LYS A 206 -17.44 9.94 -4.83
N GLU A 207 -16.31 10.62 -4.66
CA GLU A 207 -16.11 11.98 -5.18
C GLU A 207 -16.20 12.01 -6.70
N ALA A 208 -15.57 11.07 -7.40
CA ALA A 208 -15.65 11.01 -8.86
C ALA A 208 -17.08 10.74 -9.36
N MET A 209 -17.84 9.88 -8.70
CA MET A 209 -19.24 9.63 -9.02
C MET A 209 -20.12 10.86 -8.73
N GLN A 210 -19.82 11.60 -7.65
CA GLN A 210 -20.52 12.83 -7.33
C GLN A 210 -20.28 13.91 -8.40
N ILE A 211 -19.04 14.07 -8.85
CA ILE A 211 -18.72 15.00 -9.96
C ILE A 211 -19.52 14.63 -11.23
N VAL A 212 -19.57 13.35 -11.59
CA VAL A 212 -20.38 12.91 -12.75
C VAL A 212 -21.84 13.24 -12.56
N ALA A 213 -22.41 13.00 -11.39
CA ALA A 213 -23.81 13.32 -11.10
C ALA A 213 -24.06 14.83 -11.15
N ASP A 214 -23.19 15.64 -10.58
CA ASP A 214 -23.30 17.11 -10.58
C ASP A 214 -23.16 17.74 -11.97
N LEU A 215 -22.54 17.02 -12.91
CA LEU A 215 -22.48 17.37 -14.34
C LEU A 215 -23.66 16.79 -15.15
N GLY A 216 -24.68 16.24 -14.48
CA GLY A 216 -25.87 15.65 -15.13
C GLY A 216 -25.62 14.28 -15.76
N GLY A 217 -24.50 13.63 -15.46
CA GLY A 217 -24.20 12.27 -15.88
C GLY A 217 -24.88 11.21 -14.99
N ILE A 218 -24.91 9.98 -15.44
CA ILE A 218 -25.55 8.85 -14.76
C ILE A 218 -24.46 7.87 -14.34
N CYS A 219 -24.33 7.59 -13.04
CA CYS A 219 -23.41 6.57 -12.56
C CYS A 219 -23.98 5.16 -12.71
N GLY A 220 -23.16 4.22 -13.20
CA GLY A 220 -23.54 2.82 -13.37
C GLY A 220 -22.68 1.88 -12.50
N ASN A 221 -23.30 0.83 -11.94
CA ASN A 221 -22.61 -0.17 -11.13
C ASN A 221 -21.81 -1.18 -11.99
N SER A 222 -22.25 -1.44 -13.21
CA SER A 222 -21.65 -2.41 -14.13
C SER A 222 -21.73 -1.94 -15.58
N VAL A 223 -20.83 -2.45 -16.41
CA VAL A 223 -20.84 -2.19 -17.86
C VAL A 223 -22.03 -2.91 -18.49
N THR A 224 -22.82 -2.17 -19.24
CA THR A 224 -24.00 -2.64 -19.99
C THR A 224 -24.00 -2.04 -21.40
N LYS A 225 -24.94 -2.43 -22.24
CA LYS A 225 -25.12 -1.83 -23.59
C LYS A 225 -25.42 -0.32 -23.54
N LYS A 226 -25.85 0.20 -22.38
CA LYS A 226 -26.15 1.63 -22.16
C LYS A 226 -24.93 2.42 -21.67
N THR A 227 -23.80 1.77 -21.39
CA THR A 227 -22.61 2.45 -20.88
C THR A 227 -21.95 3.25 -21.99
N ASN A 228 -21.79 4.56 -21.75
CA ASN A 228 -21.11 5.48 -22.69
C ASN A 228 -19.63 5.60 -22.35
N TYR A 229 -19.26 5.61 -21.06
CA TYR A 229 -17.89 5.80 -20.61
C TYR A 229 -17.52 4.77 -19.56
N LEU A 230 -16.36 4.14 -19.73
CA LEU A 230 -15.69 3.36 -18.71
C LEU A 230 -14.50 4.16 -18.17
N ILE A 231 -14.62 4.65 -16.94
CA ILE A 231 -13.59 5.44 -16.27
C ILE A 231 -12.65 4.48 -15.57
N LEU A 232 -11.39 4.49 -16.03
CA LEU A 232 -10.34 3.59 -15.57
C LEU A 232 -9.50 4.28 -14.48
N GLY A 233 -9.39 3.64 -13.33
CA GLY A 233 -8.35 3.91 -12.37
C GLY A 233 -7.21 2.89 -12.48
N ASN A 234 -6.21 3.01 -11.64
CA ASN A 234 -5.11 2.08 -11.58
C ASN A 234 -5.60 0.68 -11.14
N ASN A 235 -5.25 -0.34 -11.92
CA ASN A 235 -5.61 -1.73 -11.66
C ASN A 235 -4.56 -2.48 -10.81
N ASP A 236 -3.35 -1.93 -10.65
CA ASP A 236 -2.20 -2.57 -10.01
C ASP A 236 -2.45 -2.86 -8.52
N PHE A 237 -3.42 -2.17 -7.93
CA PHE A 237 -3.83 -2.35 -6.53
C PHE A 237 -5.00 -3.33 -6.33
N CYS A 238 -5.36 -4.11 -7.34
CA CYS A 238 -6.51 -5.00 -7.25
C CYS A 238 -6.09 -6.47 -7.34
N SER A 239 -6.02 -7.15 -6.19
CA SER A 239 -5.67 -8.58 -6.09
C SER A 239 -6.57 -9.55 -6.90
N SER A 240 -7.72 -9.08 -7.38
CA SER A 240 -8.62 -9.87 -8.22
C SER A 240 -8.33 -9.77 -9.73
N ILE A 241 -7.34 -8.97 -10.13
CA ILE A 241 -6.97 -8.76 -11.55
C ILE A 241 -5.75 -9.60 -11.87
N LYS A 242 -5.97 -10.70 -12.61
CA LYS A 242 -4.89 -11.63 -13.00
C LYS A 242 -4.21 -11.27 -14.33
N ASP A 243 -4.84 -10.49 -15.18
CA ASP A 243 -4.41 -10.23 -16.58
C ASP A 243 -4.32 -8.73 -16.87
N GLY A 244 -4.07 -7.88 -15.89
CA GLY A 244 -4.03 -6.41 -16.06
C GLY A 244 -5.37 -5.74 -16.42
N LYS A 245 -6.44 -6.52 -16.68
CA LYS A 245 -7.77 -6.00 -17.04
C LYS A 245 -8.83 -6.43 -16.02
N SER A 246 -9.59 -5.47 -15.54
CA SER A 246 -10.75 -5.76 -14.67
C SER A 246 -11.87 -6.48 -15.42
N SER A 247 -12.74 -7.16 -14.69
CA SER A 247 -13.95 -7.80 -15.28
C SER A 247 -14.85 -6.82 -16.03
N LYS A 248 -14.80 -5.52 -15.69
CA LYS A 248 -15.52 -4.46 -16.39
C LYS A 248 -14.87 -4.03 -17.71
N GLN A 249 -13.54 -4.20 -17.84
CA GLN A 249 -12.81 -3.94 -19.08
C GLN A 249 -12.92 -5.10 -20.09
N LYS A 250 -13.31 -6.28 -19.62
CA LYS A 250 -13.51 -7.48 -20.47
C LYS A 250 -14.93 -7.58 -21.04
N LYS A 251 -15.85 -6.70 -20.64
CA LYS A 251 -17.23 -6.56 -21.15
C LYS A 251 -17.35 -5.46 -22.19
#